data_c3e877197323f1460fb1d77bb66fb814
#
_entry.id   c3e877197323f1460fb1d77bb66fb814
#
_cell.length_a   1.000
_cell.length_b   1.000
_cell.length_c   1.000
_cell.angle_alpha   90.00
_cell.angle_beta   90.00
_cell.angle_gamma   90.00
#
_symmetry.space_group_name_H-M   'P 1'
#
loop_
_entity.id
_entity.type
_entity.pdbx_description
1 polymer ?
#
loop_
_entity_poly.entity_id
_entity_poly.type
_entity_poly.pdbx_seq_one_letter_code
_entity_poly.pdbx_strand_id
1 'polypeptide(L)'
;MEDLEVVGLSRQFWRGKRVLVTGDSGFKGSWLALWLNELGAEIHGVSLPPDQRPNLYSLAKVGKISKTHFVDIRQAGQVRQVIGKIKPQIIFHLAAQPIVRVGYSEAKETWDTNLTGTIHLLEAARNLPSLKVIVVVTTDKVYRNSEKGASFVESDPLGGSDPYSASKAAADLATSSYHQVFFEKMGVGVATARAGNVIGGGDWARDRIVPDAIRAWRNGKALLVRNPASIRPWQHVLDSLGGYIILAEKLWKNPRLSGAYNFGPESSDRKTVRELIQQTKGFSDKGRVVWGSSKRGPAEARVLALNNSRAKKQLGFHPVWGFRAAVGRTFDWYADQSKGGDAQRLCLEDIRAYEKQAAR
;
A
#
# COMPACT_ATOMS: atom_id res chain seq x y z
N MET A 1 -23.68 -15.63 16.20
CA MET A 1 -23.03 -14.45 15.58
C MET A 1 -23.08 -14.72 14.09
N GLU A 2 -24.04 -14.08 13.44
CA GLU A 2 -24.27 -14.24 12.00
C GLU A 2 -23.04 -13.83 11.21
N ASP A 3 -22.65 -14.66 10.24
CA ASP A 3 -21.62 -14.38 9.24
C ASP A 3 -22.10 -13.19 8.38
N LEU A 4 -21.83 -11.96 8.83
CA LEU A 4 -21.96 -10.79 7.98
C LEU A 4 -20.89 -10.93 6.88
N GLU A 5 -21.30 -11.32 5.66
CA GLU A 5 -20.52 -11.11 4.46
C GLU A 5 -20.34 -9.59 4.26
N VAL A 6 -19.31 -9.06 4.89
CA VAL A 6 -18.96 -7.64 4.78
C VAL A 6 -18.26 -7.45 3.45
N VAL A 7 -18.97 -6.88 2.47
CA VAL A 7 -18.45 -6.44 1.17
C VAL A 7 -17.36 -7.34 0.60
N GLY A 8 -17.72 -8.57 0.24
CA GLY A 8 -16.81 -9.50 -0.42
C GLY A 8 -15.66 -10.03 0.45
N LEU A 9 -15.51 -9.61 1.71
CA LEU A 9 -14.49 -10.11 2.64
C LEU A 9 -15.10 -11.19 3.55
N SER A 10 -14.58 -12.39 3.48
CA SER A 10 -15.09 -13.53 4.25
C SER A 10 -14.16 -13.87 5.42
N ARG A 11 -14.57 -13.58 6.67
CA ARG A 11 -13.86 -14.05 7.87
C ARG A 11 -13.65 -15.56 7.86
N GLN A 12 -14.65 -16.32 7.39
CA GLN A 12 -14.53 -17.77 7.23
C GLN A 12 -13.40 -18.15 6.27
N PHE A 13 -13.21 -17.39 5.18
CA PHE A 13 -12.13 -17.63 4.22
C PHE A 13 -10.76 -17.45 4.87
N TRP A 14 -10.56 -16.38 5.66
CA TRP A 14 -9.24 -16.02 6.21
C TRP A 14 -8.83 -16.83 7.42
N ARG A 15 -9.80 -17.39 8.17
CA ARG A 15 -9.53 -18.12 9.41
C ARG A 15 -8.47 -19.22 9.21
N GLY A 16 -7.37 -19.12 9.94
CA GLY A 16 -6.29 -20.10 9.95
C GLY A 16 -5.44 -20.16 8.68
N LYS A 17 -5.63 -19.26 7.70
CA LYS A 17 -4.75 -19.20 6.53
C LYS A 17 -3.40 -18.60 6.90
N ARG A 18 -2.32 -19.27 6.48
CA ARG A 18 -0.97 -18.74 6.62
C ARG A 18 -0.70 -17.70 5.53
N VAL A 19 -0.58 -16.45 5.97
CA VAL A 19 -0.38 -15.30 5.11
C VAL A 19 1.01 -14.72 5.36
N LEU A 20 1.79 -14.58 4.31
CA LEU A 20 3.05 -13.83 4.34
C LEU A 20 2.81 -12.40 3.89
N VAL A 21 3.18 -11.45 4.73
CA VAL A 21 3.21 -10.02 4.40
C VAL A 21 4.66 -9.56 4.39
N THR A 22 5.25 -9.31 3.23
CA THR A 22 6.56 -8.66 3.23
C THR A 22 6.38 -7.16 3.42
N GLY A 23 7.26 -6.54 4.20
CA GLY A 23 7.12 -5.13 4.56
C GLY A 23 6.08 -4.88 5.67
N ASP A 24 5.78 -5.87 6.51
CA ASP A 24 4.83 -5.75 7.63
C ASP A 24 5.29 -4.73 8.70
N SER A 25 6.57 -4.39 8.76
CA SER A 25 7.12 -3.33 9.62
C SER A 25 6.84 -1.92 9.10
N GLY A 26 6.46 -1.78 7.83
CA GLY A 26 6.12 -0.50 7.20
C GLY A 26 4.67 -0.06 7.45
N PHE A 27 4.33 1.17 7.02
CA PHE A 27 3.00 1.75 7.21
C PHE A 27 1.86 0.87 6.67
N LYS A 28 1.84 0.59 5.35
CA LYS A 28 0.78 -0.22 4.73
C LYS A 28 0.79 -1.67 5.22
N GLY A 29 1.97 -2.24 5.40
CA GLY A 29 2.10 -3.62 5.87
C GLY A 29 1.60 -3.81 7.30
N SER A 30 1.82 -2.83 8.19
CA SER A 30 1.27 -2.85 9.54
C SER A 30 -0.26 -2.81 9.56
N TRP A 31 -0.88 -1.93 8.76
CA TRP A 31 -2.33 -1.91 8.61
C TRP A 31 -2.89 -3.22 8.04
N LEU A 32 -2.23 -3.78 7.03
CA LEU A 32 -2.64 -5.05 6.42
C LEU A 32 -2.54 -6.21 7.40
N ALA A 33 -1.45 -6.28 8.17
CA ALA A 33 -1.27 -7.31 9.19
C ALA A 33 -2.36 -7.24 10.27
N LEU A 34 -2.70 -6.02 10.75
CA LEU A 34 -3.78 -5.82 11.71
C LEU A 34 -5.13 -6.29 11.14
N TRP A 35 -5.44 -5.91 9.89
CA TRP A 35 -6.72 -6.28 9.29
C TRP A 35 -6.84 -7.79 9.03
N LEU A 36 -5.82 -8.40 8.46
CA LEU A 36 -5.81 -9.85 8.24
C LEU A 36 -5.88 -10.64 9.55
N ASN A 37 -5.26 -10.15 10.64
CA ASN A 37 -5.38 -10.75 11.97
C ASN A 37 -6.83 -10.65 12.50
N GLU A 38 -7.51 -9.50 12.32
CA GLU A 38 -8.94 -9.35 12.67
C GLU A 38 -9.83 -10.30 11.86
N LEU A 39 -9.45 -10.63 10.64
CA LEU A 39 -10.12 -11.62 9.80
C LEU A 39 -9.79 -13.08 10.21
N GLY A 40 -8.84 -13.29 11.12
CA GLY A 40 -8.48 -14.60 11.67
C GLY A 40 -7.36 -15.34 10.92
N ALA A 41 -6.58 -14.65 10.09
CA ALA A 41 -5.42 -15.24 9.42
C ALA A 41 -4.22 -15.39 10.37
N GLU A 42 -3.35 -16.36 10.11
CA GLU A 42 -2.04 -16.52 10.75
C GLU A 42 -1.02 -15.69 9.96
N ILE A 43 -0.51 -14.60 10.59
CA ILE A 43 0.36 -13.63 9.91
C ILE A 43 1.82 -13.93 10.16
N HIS A 44 2.57 -14.00 9.07
CA HIS A 44 4.03 -14.02 9.08
C HIS A 44 4.55 -12.78 8.34
N GLY A 45 5.55 -12.13 8.91
CA GLY A 45 6.20 -10.97 8.32
C GLY A 45 7.60 -11.29 7.79
N VAL A 46 8.01 -10.63 6.72
CA VAL A 46 9.40 -10.54 6.25
C VAL A 46 9.71 -9.09 5.96
N SER A 47 10.56 -8.47 6.77
CA SER A 47 10.84 -7.03 6.71
C SER A 47 12.23 -6.72 7.22
N LEU A 48 12.71 -5.51 6.93
CA LEU A 48 13.74 -4.88 7.75
C LEU A 48 13.15 -4.40 9.08
N PRO A 49 13.95 -4.29 10.15
CA PRO A 49 13.50 -3.58 11.36
C PRO A 49 13.04 -2.17 11.01
N PRO A 50 12.06 -1.59 11.74
CA PRO A 50 11.68 -0.20 11.54
C PRO A 50 12.87 0.75 11.70
N ASP A 51 13.13 1.57 10.69
CA ASP A 51 14.28 2.48 10.59
C ASP A 51 14.05 3.85 11.23
N GLN A 52 12.82 4.14 11.64
CA GLN A 52 12.44 5.44 12.20
C GLN A 52 11.56 5.33 13.43
N ARG A 53 11.55 6.39 14.24
CA ARG A 53 10.63 6.55 15.38
C ARG A 53 9.97 7.92 15.30
N PRO A 54 8.64 7.98 15.53
CA PRO A 54 7.72 6.87 15.72
C PRO A 54 7.49 6.07 14.44
N ASN A 55 6.96 4.83 14.56
CA ASN A 55 6.52 3.99 13.46
C ASN A 55 5.27 3.20 13.87
N LEU A 56 4.42 2.84 12.91
CA LEU A 56 3.15 2.17 13.21
C LEU A 56 3.36 0.75 13.76
N TYR A 57 4.35 0.03 13.25
CA TYR A 57 4.67 -1.33 13.71
C TYR A 57 4.83 -1.41 15.22
N SER A 58 5.63 -0.51 15.78
CA SER A 58 5.86 -0.45 17.23
C SER A 58 4.66 0.11 18.00
N LEU A 59 4.05 1.21 17.50
CA LEU A 59 2.91 1.86 18.15
C LEU A 59 1.69 0.96 18.23
N ALA A 60 1.39 0.22 17.15
CA ALA A 60 0.27 -0.71 17.09
C ALA A 60 0.63 -2.14 17.49
N LYS A 61 1.84 -2.37 18.02
CA LYS A 61 2.30 -3.65 18.56
C LYS A 61 2.17 -4.80 17.54
N VAL A 62 2.43 -4.55 16.26
CA VAL A 62 2.23 -5.51 15.17
C VAL A 62 3.04 -6.80 15.40
N GLY A 63 4.23 -6.71 15.98
CA GLY A 63 5.04 -7.88 16.35
C GLY A 63 4.41 -8.83 17.37
N LYS A 64 3.26 -8.47 18.00
CA LYS A 64 2.50 -9.39 18.86
C LYS A 64 1.50 -10.25 18.09
N ILE A 65 1.15 -9.84 16.88
CA ILE A 65 0.16 -10.51 16.02
C ILE A 65 0.77 -11.09 14.75
N SER A 66 1.94 -10.60 14.34
CA SER A 66 2.72 -11.09 13.20
C SER A 66 3.99 -11.76 13.71
N LYS A 67 4.28 -12.97 13.21
CA LYS A 67 5.57 -13.63 13.41
C LYS A 67 6.58 -13.02 12.44
N THR A 68 7.09 -11.81 12.72
CA THR A 68 8.00 -11.09 11.84
C THR A 68 9.40 -11.65 11.86
N HIS A 69 9.92 -11.98 10.70
CA HIS A 69 11.32 -12.33 10.45
C HIS A 69 12.03 -11.12 9.87
N PHE A 70 13.02 -10.59 10.61
CA PHE A 70 13.80 -9.46 10.11
C PHE A 70 14.86 -9.95 9.11
N VAL A 71 14.47 -9.93 7.84
CA VAL A 71 15.27 -10.36 6.69
C VAL A 71 15.20 -9.32 5.59
N ASP A 72 16.34 -9.01 5.00
CA ASP A 72 16.43 -8.16 3.82
C ASP A 72 16.05 -8.97 2.58
N ILE A 73 15.05 -8.50 1.83
CA ILE A 73 14.59 -9.17 0.60
C ILE A 73 15.66 -9.22 -0.50
N ARG A 74 16.71 -8.42 -0.39
CA ARG A 74 17.88 -8.46 -1.28
C ARG A 74 18.75 -9.71 -1.06
N GLN A 75 18.54 -10.43 0.04
CA GLN A 75 19.31 -11.63 0.42
C GLN A 75 18.57 -12.92 0.00
N ALA A 76 18.72 -13.34 -1.25
CA ALA A 76 18.00 -14.47 -1.86
C ALA A 76 17.99 -15.75 -0.99
N GLY A 77 19.13 -16.11 -0.40
CA GLY A 77 19.27 -17.32 0.44
C GLY A 77 18.40 -17.24 1.70
N GLN A 78 18.41 -16.10 2.39
CA GLN A 78 17.61 -15.88 3.60
C GLN A 78 16.11 -15.85 3.27
N VAL A 79 15.73 -15.17 2.18
CA VAL A 79 14.33 -15.12 1.70
C VAL A 79 13.82 -16.53 1.42
N ARG A 80 14.58 -17.34 0.67
CA ARG A 80 14.22 -18.74 0.37
C ARG A 80 14.08 -19.58 1.64
N GLN A 81 15.00 -19.45 2.59
CA GLN A 81 14.99 -20.21 3.84
C GLN A 81 13.73 -19.86 4.66
N VAL A 82 13.42 -18.58 4.82
CA VAL A 82 12.29 -18.13 5.64
C VAL A 82 10.97 -18.53 4.98
N ILE A 83 10.79 -18.27 3.69
CA ILE A 83 9.56 -18.62 2.96
C ILE A 83 9.34 -20.14 2.97
N GLY A 84 10.41 -20.94 2.80
CA GLY A 84 10.34 -22.39 2.87
C GLY A 84 9.94 -22.93 4.26
N LYS A 85 10.28 -22.23 5.35
CA LYS A 85 9.83 -22.57 6.71
C LYS A 85 8.36 -22.18 6.95
N ILE A 86 7.95 -20.99 6.48
CA ILE A 86 6.60 -20.47 6.68
C ILE A 86 5.58 -21.29 5.86
N LYS A 87 5.93 -21.68 4.64
CA LYS A 87 5.04 -22.37 3.69
C LYS A 87 3.72 -21.61 3.52
N PRO A 88 3.74 -20.32 3.13
CA PRO A 88 2.55 -19.51 3.04
C PRO A 88 1.57 -20.03 1.98
N GLN A 89 0.30 -19.76 2.19
CA GLN A 89 -0.76 -20.02 1.23
C GLN A 89 -1.07 -18.78 0.39
N ILE A 90 -0.88 -17.61 0.98
CA ILE A 90 -1.08 -16.29 0.34
C ILE A 90 0.13 -15.42 0.67
N ILE A 91 0.63 -14.71 -0.33
CA ILE A 91 1.73 -13.75 -0.20
C ILE A 91 1.22 -12.37 -0.61
N PHE A 92 1.34 -11.38 0.28
CA PHE A 92 1.27 -9.96 -0.05
C PHE A 92 2.68 -9.39 -0.02
N HIS A 93 3.17 -8.96 -1.18
CA HIS A 93 4.52 -8.40 -1.31
C HIS A 93 4.46 -6.87 -1.31
N LEU A 94 4.72 -6.27 -0.12
CA LEU A 94 4.74 -4.82 0.07
C LEU A 94 6.15 -4.27 0.35
N ALA A 95 7.12 -5.13 0.68
CA ALA A 95 8.50 -4.70 0.92
C ALA A 95 9.07 -3.99 -0.31
N ALA A 96 9.52 -2.76 -0.12
CA ALA A 96 10.07 -1.92 -1.16
C ALA A 96 10.81 -0.73 -0.55
N GLN A 97 11.68 -0.08 -1.32
CA GLN A 97 12.07 1.30 -1.08
C GLN A 97 10.96 2.20 -1.70
N PRO A 98 10.10 2.88 -0.87
CA PRO A 98 8.87 3.48 -1.37
C PRO A 98 8.96 4.99 -1.63
N ILE A 99 10.11 5.63 -1.41
CA ILE A 99 10.27 7.08 -1.46
C ILE A 99 10.97 7.51 -2.76
N VAL A 100 10.24 8.23 -3.61
CA VAL A 100 10.74 8.70 -4.91
C VAL A 100 12.08 9.46 -4.76
N ARG A 101 12.18 10.36 -3.77
CA ARG A 101 13.38 11.16 -3.56
C ARG A 101 14.61 10.33 -3.18
N VAL A 102 14.43 9.29 -2.37
CA VAL A 102 15.49 8.35 -2.04
C VAL A 102 15.97 7.62 -3.31
N GLY A 103 15.06 7.36 -4.27
CA GLY A 103 15.44 6.80 -5.56
C GLY A 103 16.45 7.66 -6.34
N TYR A 104 16.45 8.99 -6.16
CA TYR A 104 17.45 9.86 -6.80
C TYR A 104 18.81 9.80 -6.12
N SER A 105 18.87 9.69 -4.80
CA SER A 105 20.13 9.59 -4.05
C SER A 105 20.68 8.16 -3.99
N GLU A 106 19.80 7.16 -3.89
CA GLU A 106 20.12 5.75 -3.69
C GLU A 106 19.54 4.88 -4.82
N ALA A 107 19.87 5.24 -6.07
CA ALA A 107 19.28 4.60 -7.24
C ALA A 107 19.53 3.09 -7.29
N LYS A 108 20.79 2.65 -7.06
CA LYS A 108 21.15 1.23 -7.06
C LYS A 108 20.37 0.45 -6.01
N GLU A 109 20.32 0.95 -4.78
CA GLU A 109 19.58 0.30 -3.69
C GLU A 109 18.08 0.22 -3.99
N THR A 110 17.53 1.25 -4.64
CA THR A 110 16.13 1.26 -5.08
C THR A 110 15.85 0.14 -6.10
N TRP A 111 16.73 -0.06 -7.06
CA TRP A 111 16.63 -1.17 -8.03
C TRP A 111 16.81 -2.52 -7.36
N ASP A 112 17.83 -2.68 -6.53
CA ASP A 112 18.10 -3.93 -5.82
C ASP A 112 16.93 -4.34 -4.93
N THR A 113 16.32 -3.37 -4.24
CA THR A 113 15.19 -3.66 -3.36
C THR A 113 13.91 -3.93 -4.16
N ASN A 114 13.54 -3.04 -5.09
CA ASN A 114 12.23 -3.09 -5.71
C ASN A 114 12.13 -4.15 -6.80
N LEU A 115 13.18 -4.36 -7.60
CA LEU A 115 13.20 -5.37 -8.65
C LEU A 115 13.83 -6.67 -8.17
N THR A 116 15.11 -6.64 -7.78
CA THR A 116 15.84 -7.86 -7.42
C THR A 116 15.22 -8.54 -6.20
N GLY A 117 14.81 -7.77 -5.18
CA GLY A 117 14.09 -8.30 -4.02
C GLY A 117 12.74 -8.96 -4.40
N THR A 118 12.01 -8.38 -5.35
CA THR A 118 10.78 -9.00 -5.88
C THR A 118 11.10 -10.31 -6.61
N ILE A 119 12.16 -10.36 -7.42
CA ILE A 119 12.59 -11.59 -8.10
C ILE A 119 12.98 -12.68 -7.07
N HIS A 120 13.72 -12.32 -6.01
CA HIS A 120 14.08 -13.27 -4.94
C HIS A 120 12.85 -13.89 -4.26
N LEU A 121 11.81 -13.08 -4.02
CA LEU A 121 10.55 -13.58 -3.49
C LEU A 121 9.87 -14.54 -4.45
N LEU A 122 9.73 -14.15 -5.73
CA LEU A 122 9.08 -14.97 -6.75
C LEU A 122 9.83 -16.30 -6.96
N GLU A 123 11.17 -16.28 -7.01
CA GLU A 123 12.00 -17.48 -7.05
C GLU A 123 11.81 -18.39 -5.83
N ALA A 124 11.78 -17.81 -4.63
CA ALA A 124 11.54 -18.58 -3.41
C ALA A 124 10.13 -19.21 -3.38
N ALA A 125 9.17 -18.57 -4.04
CA ALA A 125 7.77 -18.99 -4.10
C ALA A 125 7.50 -20.10 -5.15
N ARG A 126 8.35 -20.26 -6.19
CA ARG A 126 8.13 -21.19 -7.31
C ARG A 126 7.91 -22.65 -6.92
N ASN A 127 8.49 -23.08 -5.80
CA ASN A 127 8.47 -24.49 -5.40
C ASN A 127 7.66 -24.72 -4.12
N LEU A 128 6.69 -23.87 -3.84
CA LEU A 128 5.85 -23.99 -2.64
C LEU A 128 4.51 -24.68 -2.95
N PRO A 129 4.32 -25.96 -2.58
CA PRO A 129 3.04 -26.65 -2.83
C PRO A 129 1.85 -26.02 -2.09
N SER A 130 2.10 -25.31 -0.99
CA SER A 130 1.08 -24.64 -0.20
C SER A 130 0.54 -23.36 -0.84
N LEU A 131 1.28 -22.78 -1.78
CA LEU A 131 0.98 -21.45 -2.32
C LEU A 131 -0.22 -21.50 -3.27
N LYS A 132 -1.12 -20.52 -3.11
CA LYS A 132 -2.30 -20.34 -3.96
C LYS A 132 -2.39 -18.93 -4.56
N VAL A 133 -1.87 -17.91 -3.85
CA VAL A 133 -2.01 -16.52 -4.29
C VAL A 133 -0.75 -15.71 -4.00
N ILE A 134 -0.36 -14.86 -4.96
CA ILE A 134 0.62 -13.79 -4.79
C ILE A 134 0.02 -12.46 -5.24
N VAL A 135 0.03 -11.47 -4.37
CA VAL A 135 -0.30 -10.06 -4.69
C VAL A 135 0.96 -9.22 -4.51
N VAL A 136 1.49 -8.69 -5.61
CA VAL A 136 2.67 -7.79 -5.60
C VAL A 136 2.18 -6.34 -5.66
N VAL A 137 2.49 -5.57 -4.63
CA VAL A 137 2.08 -4.17 -4.56
C VAL A 137 3.07 -3.29 -5.31
N THR A 138 2.57 -2.62 -6.34
CA THR A 138 3.32 -1.64 -7.13
C THR A 138 2.75 -0.23 -6.91
N THR A 139 2.67 0.62 -7.92
CA THR A 139 2.30 2.03 -7.78
C THR A 139 1.62 2.55 -9.05
N ASP A 140 0.88 3.67 -8.94
CA ASP A 140 0.37 4.46 -10.06
C ASP A 140 1.48 5.04 -10.97
N LYS A 141 2.71 5.08 -10.47
CA LYS A 141 3.89 5.62 -11.19
C LYS A 141 4.56 4.62 -12.12
N VAL A 142 4.03 3.39 -12.21
CA VAL A 142 4.55 2.39 -13.16
C VAL A 142 4.26 2.74 -14.63
N TYR A 143 3.30 3.61 -14.88
CA TYR A 143 2.90 4.00 -16.23
C TYR A 143 3.82 5.04 -16.85
N ARG A 144 4.01 4.96 -18.15
CA ARG A 144 4.63 6.03 -18.94
C ARG A 144 3.70 7.23 -18.95
N ASN A 145 4.00 8.24 -18.13
CA ASN A 145 3.17 9.43 -18.00
C ASN A 145 3.57 10.49 -19.04
N SER A 146 2.68 10.75 -20.00
CA SER A 146 2.83 11.79 -21.02
C SER A 146 2.21 13.13 -20.61
N GLU A 147 1.78 13.28 -19.34
CA GLU A 147 1.16 14.50 -18.76
C GLU A 147 -0.13 14.94 -19.48
N LYS A 148 -0.75 14.08 -20.30
CA LYS A 148 -2.01 14.39 -21.03
C LYS A 148 -3.26 14.35 -20.16
N GLY A 149 -3.14 14.12 -18.85
CA GLY A 149 -4.24 14.20 -17.87
C GLY A 149 -5.26 13.06 -17.90
N ALA A 150 -5.07 12.05 -18.74
CA ALA A 150 -5.94 10.87 -18.78
C ALA A 150 -5.71 9.97 -17.54
N SER A 151 -6.75 9.20 -17.18
CA SER A 151 -6.61 8.14 -16.16
C SER A 151 -5.99 6.91 -16.79
N PHE A 152 -4.95 6.38 -16.17
CA PHE A 152 -4.31 5.15 -16.62
C PHE A 152 -5.21 3.93 -16.46
N VAL A 153 -5.28 3.12 -17.49
CA VAL A 153 -5.85 1.75 -17.47
C VAL A 153 -4.72 0.72 -17.40
N GLU A 154 -5.04 -0.51 -17.00
CA GLU A 154 -4.03 -1.55 -16.76
C GLU A 154 -3.24 -1.96 -18.02
N SER A 155 -3.79 -1.73 -19.21
CA SER A 155 -3.14 -1.99 -20.51
C SER A 155 -2.23 -0.87 -21.00
N ASP A 156 -2.18 0.29 -20.32
CA ASP A 156 -1.32 1.39 -20.74
C ASP A 156 0.16 1.02 -20.59
N PRO A 157 1.03 1.58 -21.45
CA PRO A 157 2.46 1.27 -21.43
C PRO A 157 3.10 1.57 -20.08
N LEU A 158 3.90 0.61 -19.60
CA LEU A 158 4.71 0.78 -18.41
C LEU A 158 6.00 1.55 -18.74
N GLY A 159 6.56 2.24 -17.75
CA GLY A 159 7.85 2.91 -17.84
C GLY A 159 7.89 4.22 -17.06
N GLY A 160 8.54 4.22 -15.92
CA GLY A 160 8.81 5.41 -15.12
C GLY A 160 10.09 6.12 -15.54
N SER A 161 10.18 7.43 -15.31
CA SER A 161 11.34 8.26 -15.67
C SER A 161 12.37 8.38 -14.54
N ASP A 162 12.01 8.02 -13.32
CA ASP A 162 12.90 8.04 -12.16
C ASP A 162 13.18 6.61 -11.66
N PRO A 163 14.25 6.38 -10.86
CA PRO A 163 14.64 5.03 -10.41
C PRO A 163 13.55 4.30 -9.62
N TYR A 164 12.75 5.01 -8.81
CA TYR A 164 11.64 4.41 -8.09
C TYR A 164 10.55 3.92 -9.05
N SER A 165 10.05 4.82 -9.90
CA SER A 165 8.99 4.51 -10.85
C SER A 165 9.38 3.41 -11.82
N ALA A 166 10.60 3.48 -12.35
CA ALA A 166 11.15 2.49 -13.27
C ALA A 166 11.34 1.12 -12.60
N SER A 167 11.89 1.07 -11.37
CA SER A 167 12.07 -0.19 -10.63
C SER A 167 10.74 -0.86 -10.29
N LYS A 168 9.70 -0.08 -9.98
CA LYS A 168 8.35 -0.62 -9.72
C LYS A 168 7.67 -1.10 -11.00
N ALA A 169 7.91 -0.43 -12.15
CA ALA A 169 7.46 -0.91 -13.45
C ALA A 169 8.15 -2.22 -13.85
N ALA A 170 9.45 -2.33 -13.61
CA ALA A 170 10.21 -3.55 -13.85
C ALA A 170 9.76 -4.72 -12.95
N ALA A 171 9.44 -4.45 -11.67
CA ALA A 171 8.87 -5.45 -10.76
C ALA A 171 7.49 -5.93 -11.23
N ASP A 172 6.66 -5.05 -11.81
CA ASP A 172 5.37 -5.38 -12.41
C ASP A 172 5.55 -6.33 -13.61
N LEU A 173 6.47 -6.00 -14.51
CA LEU A 173 6.84 -6.84 -15.67
C LEU A 173 7.40 -8.19 -15.24
N ALA A 174 8.32 -8.22 -14.28
CA ALA A 174 8.88 -9.46 -13.72
C ALA A 174 7.77 -10.34 -13.14
N THR A 175 6.84 -9.77 -12.38
CA THR A 175 5.69 -10.50 -11.81
C THR A 175 4.83 -11.13 -12.89
N SER A 176 4.53 -10.39 -13.96
CA SER A 176 3.76 -10.90 -15.11
C SER A 176 4.48 -12.06 -15.81
N SER A 177 5.79 -11.91 -16.06
CA SER A 177 6.63 -12.95 -16.68
C SER A 177 6.66 -14.24 -15.83
N TYR A 178 6.89 -14.10 -14.51
CA TYR A 178 6.89 -15.26 -13.60
C TYR A 178 5.54 -15.96 -13.54
N HIS A 179 4.44 -15.19 -13.58
CA HIS A 179 3.12 -15.77 -13.64
C HIS A 179 2.96 -16.64 -14.88
N GLN A 180 3.19 -16.10 -16.08
CA GLN A 180 2.97 -16.79 -17.35
C GLN A 180 3.82 -18.05 -17.49
N VAL A 181 5.08 -18.01 -17.06
CA VAL A 181 6.02 -19.12 -17.28
C VAL A 181 5.89 -20.20 -16.19
N PHE A 182 5.66 -19.80 -14.93
CA PHE A 182 5.77 -20.71 -13.79
C PHE A 182 4.45 -20.89 -13.03
N PHE A 183 3.83 -19.82 -12.55
CA PHE A 183 2.73 -19.90 -11.60
C PHE A 183 1.40 -20.31 -12.23
N GLU A 184 1.16 -19.96 -13.48
CA GLU A 184 -0.05 -20.35 -14.21
C GLU A 184 -0.19 -21.88 -14.27
N LYS A 185 0.89 -22.60 -14.61
CA LYS A 185 0.93 -24.06 -14.65
C LYS A 185 0.72 -24.71 -13.27
N MET A 186 1.03 -23.98 -12.21
CA MET A 186 0.84 -24.42 -10.82
C MET A 186 -0.58 -24.13 -10.31
N GLY A 187 -1.41 -23.44 -11.08
CA GLY A 187 -2.72 -22.98 -10.64
C GLY A 187 -2.65 -21.91 -9.53
N VAL A 188 -1.54 -21.15 -9.45
CA VAL A 188 -1.36 -20.07 -8.48
C VAL A 188 -1.83 -18.76 -9.10
N GLY A 189 -2.77 -18.07 -8.45
CA GLY A 189 -3.22 -16.74 -8.85
C GLY A 189 -2.17 -15.69 -8.52
N VAL A 190 -1.74 -14.90 -9.51
CA VAL A 190 -0.72 -13.85 -9.33
C VAL A 190 -1.21 -12.54 -9.92
N ALA A 191 -1.14 -11.48 -9.12
CA ALA A 191 -1.51 -10.16 -9.62
C ALA A 191 -0.61 -9.06 -9.07
N THR A 192 -0.50 -7.98 -9.85
CA THR A 192 0.05 -6.72 -9.38
C THR A 192 -1.07 -5.76 -8.98
N ALA A 193 -0.91 -5.12 -7.82
CA ALA A 193 -1.85 -4.16 -7.27
C ALA A 193 -1.24 -2.75 -7.36
N ARG A 194 -1.72 -1.95 -8.31
CA ARG A 194 -1.26 -0.59 -8.58
C ARG A 194 -2.12 0.40 -7.84
N ALA A 195 -1.54 1.12 -6.87
CA ALA A 195 -2.27 2.10 -6.08
C ALA A 195 -1.58 3.46 -6.11
N GLY A 196 -2.39 4.51 -6.02
CA GLY A 196 -1.91 5.91 -5.98
C GLY A 196 -1.52 6.37 -4.58
N ASN A 197 -1.65 7.68 -4.34
CA ASN A 197 -1.29 8.30 -3.07
C ASN A 197 -2.22 7.84 -1.94
N VAL A 198 -1.65 7.11 -1.00
CA VAL A 198 -2.36 6.55 0.15
C VAL A 198 -2.05 7.36 1.39
N ILE A 199 -3.09 7.73 2.15
CA ILE A 199 -3.01 8.42 3.44
C ILE A 199 -3.67 7.58 4.53
N GLY A 200 -3.30 7.80 5.78
CA GLY A 200 -3.85 7.09 6.94
C GLY A 200 -3.05 7.37 8.19
N GLY A 201 -3.63 7.08 9.34
CA GLY A 201 -2.95 7.22 10.61
C GLY A 201 -1.71 6.33 10.71
N GLY A 202 -0.66 6.83 11.37
CA GLY A 202 0.56 6.05 11.61
C GLY A 202 1.56 6.00 10.44
N ASP A 203 1.36 6.74 9.36
CA ASP A 203 2.44 7.01 8.39
C ASP A 203 3.37 8.08 8.95
N TRP A 204 4.63 7.74 9.15
CA TRP A 204 5.64 8.64 9.66
C TRP A 204 6.79 8.87 8.66
N ALA A 205 6.65 8.38 7.43
CA ALA A 205 7.68 8.52 6.41
C ALA A 205 7.98 10.00 6.10
N ARG A 206 9.25 10.30 5.85
CA ARG A 206 9.67 11.63 5.40
C ARG A 206 9.29 11.83 3.93
N ASP A 207 9.24 13.08 3.50
CA ASP A 207 8.91 13.48 2.12
C ASP A 207 7.50 13.06 1.67
N ARG A 208 6.60 12.79 2.61
CA ARG A 208 5.17 12.62 2.38
C ARG A 208 4.39 13.74 3.05
N ILE A 209 3.44 14.32 2.31
CA ILE A 209 2.78 15.57 2.69
C ILE A 209 2.02 15.48 4.04
N VAL A 210 1.31 14.39 4.32
CA VAL A 210 0.56 14.24 5.58
C VAL A 210 1.50 14.04 6.77
N PRO A 211 2.46 13.09 6.78
CA PRO A 211 3.45 12.98 7.85
C PRO A 211 4.27 14.27 8.06
N ASP A 212 4.63 14.97 6.99
CA ASP A 212 5.39 16.22 7.07
C ASP A 212 4.54 17.34 7.72
N ALA A 213 3.24 17.40 7.39
CA ALA A 213 2.30 18.33 8.02
C ALA A 213 2.19 18.06 9.53
N ILE A 214 1.95 16.81 9.91
CA ILE A 214 1.84 16.40 11.32
C ILE A 214 3.12 16.74 12.09
N ARG A 215 4.30 16.42 11.55
CA ARG A 215 5.59 16.77 12.18
C ARG A 215 5.79 18.27 12.32
N ALA A 216 5.52 19.03 11.28
CA ALA A 216 5.69 20.48 11.30
C ALA A 216 4.78 21.11 12.37
N TRP A 217 3.50 20.78 12.36
CA TRP A 217 2.52 21.40 13.25
C TRP A 217 2.68 20.99 14.72
N ARG A 218 3.02 19.72 15.00
CA ARG A 218 3.35 19.26 16.37
C ARG A 218 4.56 20.01 16.95
N ASN A 219 5.50 20.44 16.10
CA ASN A 219 6.67 21.20 16.52
C ASN A 219 6.50 22.72 16.38
N GLY A 220 5.26 23.22 16.18
CA GLY A 220 5.00 24.66 16.01
C GLY A 220 5.62 25.29 14.76
N LYS A 221 6.07 24.47 13.80
CA LYS A 221 6.73 24.91 12.57
C LYS A 221 5.73 25.05 11.42
N ALA A 222 6.10 25.84 10.41
CA ALA A 222 5.33 25.94 9.18
C ALA A 222 5.59 24.73 8.28
N LEU A 223 4.52 24.18 7.66
CA LEU A 223 4.64 23.21 6.59
C LEU A 223 5.01 23.91 5.29
N LEU A 224 6.09 23.47 4.64
CA LEU A 224 6.44 23.93 3.30
C LEU A 224 5.79 22.98 2.25
N VAL A 225 4.84 23.50 1.48
CA VAL A 225 4.20 22.79 0.36
C VAL A 225 4.85 23.22 -0.94
N ARG A 226 5.61 22.32 -1.56
CA ARG A 226 6.40 22.63 -2.77
C ARG A 226 5.55 22.75 -4.03
N ASN A 227 4.64 21.80 -4.27
CA ASN A 227 3.82 21.68 -5.49
C ASN A 227 2.32 21.69 -5.13
N PRO A 228 1.75 22.84 -4.72
CA PRO A 228 0.38 22.88 -4.25
C PRO A 228 -0.68 22.57 -5.31
N ALA A 229 -0.36 22.80 -6.61
CA ALA A 229 -1.25 22.55 -7.73
C ALA A 229 -1.22 21.12 -8.28
N SER A 230 -0.32 20.26 -7.80
CA SER A 230 -0.27 18.87 -8.25
C SER A 230 -1.52 18.11 -7.84
N ILE A 231 -2.14 17.41 -8.81
CA ILE A 231 -3.33 16.58 -8.59
C ILE A 231 -2.89 15.15 -8.28
N ARG A 232 -3.48 14.56 -7.23
CA ARG A 232 -3.18 13.20 -6.79
C ARG A 232 -4.47 12.43 -6.50
N PRO A 233 -4.48 11.10 -6.71
CA PRO A 233 -5.60 10.23 -6.38
C PRO A 233 -5.55 9.86 -4.89
N TRP A 234 -5.92 10.80 -4.03
CA TRP A 234 -5.90 10.59 -2.57
C TRP A 234 -6.90 9.53 -2.14
N GLN A 235 -6.44 8.52 -1.43
CA GLN A 235 -7.30 7.47 -0.87
C GLN A 235 -6.83 7.09 0.53
N HIS A 236 -7.76 6.61 1.36
CA HIS A 236 -7.39 6.04 2.65
C HIS A 236 -6.65 4.72 2.47
N VAL A 237 -5.77 4.39 3.41
CA VAL A 237 -5.00 3.14 3.37
C VAL A 237 -5.91 1.92 3.31
N LEU A 238 -7.05 1.95 3.98
CA LEU A 238 -8.03 0.86 3.98
C LEU A 238 -8.67 0.63 2.62
N ASP A 239 -8.90 1.66 1.79
CA ASP A 239 -9.42 1.47 0.44
C ASP A 239 -8.45 0.65 -0.42
N SER A 240 -7.17 1.00 -0.40
CA SER A 240 -6.19 0.22 -1.16
C SER A 240 -6.02 -1.20 -0.60
N LEU A 241 -5.98 -1.36 0.73
CA LEU A 241 -5.81 -2.66 1.37
C LEU A 241 -7.05 -3.56 1.23
N GLY A 242 -8.25 -2.99 1.31
CA GLY A 242 -9.50 -3.71 1.03
C GLY A 242 -9.49 -4.29 -0.39
N GLY A 243 -9.05 -3.47 -1.36
CA GLY A 243 -8.87 -3.95 -2.74
C GLY A 243 -7.88 -5.11 -2.85
N TYR A 244 -6.76 -5.08 -2.11
CA TYR A 244 -5.77 -6.18 -2.12
C TYR A 244 -6.34 -7.46 -1.48
N ILE A 245 -7.08 -7.34 -0.38
CA ILE A 245 -7.71 -8.46 0.30
C ILE A 245 -8.77 -9.11 -0.60
N ILE A 246 -9.66 -8.31 -1.21
CA ILE A 246 -10.65 -8.79 -2.19
C ILE A 246 -9.95 -9.48 -3.37
N LEU A 247 -8.90 -8.88 -3.92
CA LEU A 247 -8.13 -9.46 -5.02
C LEU A 247 -7.58 -10.83 -4.65
N ALA A 248 -7.01 -10.98 -3.44
CA ALA A 248 -6.48 -12.26 -2.99
C ALA A 248 -7.57 -13.34 -2.83
N GLU A 249 -8.75 -13.00 -2.30
CA GLU A 249 -9.88 -13.92 -2.22
C GLU A 249 -10.39 -14.35 -3.59
N LYS A 250 -10.49 -13.42 -4.53
CA LYS A 250 -10.93 -13.70 -5.90
C LYS A 250 -9.92 -14.58 -6.66
N LEU A 251 -8.62 -14.30 -6.52
CA LEU A 251 -7.54 -15.10 -7.10
C LEU A 251 -7.50 -16.52 -6.52
N TRP A 252 -7.75 -16.69 -5.23
CA TRP A 252 -7.85 -18.01 -4.61
C TRP A 252 -8.96 -18.85 -5.21
N LYS A 253 -10.12 -18.24 -5.47
CA LYS A 253 -11.29 -18.91 -6.07
C LYS A 253 -11.13 -19.13 -7.57
N ASN A 254 -10.49 -18.17 -8.25
CA ASN A 254 -10.30 -18.20 -9.70
C ASN A 254 -8.94 -17.62 -10.11
N PRO A 255 -7.89 -18.45 -10.26
CA PRO A 255 -6.56 -17.99 -10.68
C PRO A 255 -6.52 -17.33 -12.08
N ARG A 256 -7.54 -17.53 -12.93
CA ARG A 256 -7.64 -16.88 -14.24
C ARG A 256 -7.85 -15.36 -14.16
N LEU A 257 -8.16 -14.83 -12.97
CA LEU A 257 -8.20 -13.40 -12.70
C LEU A 257 -6.81 -12.78 -12.51
N SER A 258 -5.73 -13.55 -12.69
CA SER A 258 -4.35 -13.04 -12.62
C SER A 258 -4.13 -11.86 -13.57
N GLY A 259 -3.21 -10.96 -13.19
CA GLY A 259 -2.86 -9.78 -13.99
C GLY A 259 -2.76 -8.51 -13.15
N ALA A 260 -2.76 -7.35 -13.80
CA ALA A 260 -2.67 -6.07 -13.13
C ALA A 260 -4.05 -5.50 -12.75
N TYR A 261 -4.11 -4.81 -11.61
CA TYR A 261 -5.32 -4.10 -11.15
C TYR A 261 -4.98 -2.74 -10.57
N ASN A 262 -5.71 -1.72 -11.00
CA ASN A 262 -5.64 -0.38 -10.46
C ASN A 262 -6.59 -0.22 -9.28
N PHE A 263 -6.07 0.30 -8.15
CA PHE A 263 -6.83 0.64 -6.96
C PHE A 263 -6.68 2.14 -6.70
N GLY A 264 -7.72 2.89 -6.95
CA GLY A 264 -7.76 4.34 -6.80
C GLY A 264 -9.11 4.82 -6.31
N PRO A 265 -9.22 6.09 -5.90
CA PRO A 265 -10.47 6.71 -5.52
C PRO A 265 -11.38 6.93 -6.74
N GLU A 266 -12.61 7.36 -6.52
CA GLU A 266 -13.48 7.84 -7.58
C GLU A 266 -12.87 9.07 -8.26
N SER A 267 -13.27 9.31 -9.52
CA SER A 267 -12.73 10.44 -10.28
C SER A 267 -13.04 11.81 -9.65
N SER A 268 -14.15 11.93 -8.94
CA SER A 268 -14.54 13.10 -8.17
C SER A 268 -13.61 13.45 -6.99
N ASP A 269 -12.87 12.45 -6.51
CA ASP A 269 -11.97 12.57 -5.35
C ASP A 269 -10.52 12.88 -5.72
N ARG A 270 -10.25 13.19 -6.99
CA ARG A 270 -8.95 13.71 -7.42
C ARG A 270 -8.81 15.14 -6.97
N LYS A 271 -7.88 15.40 -6.08
CA LYS A 271 -7.70 16.70 -5.46
C LYS A 271 -6.24 17.13 -5.52
N THR A 272 -6.05 18.44 -5.56
CA THR A 272 -4.73 19.05 -5.46
C THR A 272 -4.13 18.86 -4.06
N VAL A 273 -2.83 18.99 -3.96
CA VAL A 273 -2.14 19.06 -2.66
C VAL A 273 -2.65 20.23 -1.83
N ARG A 274 -3.01 21.35 -2.48
CA ARG A 274 -3.62 22.52 -1.81
C ARG A 274 -4.94 22.15 -1.16
N GLU A 275 -5.85 21.50 -1.89
CA GLU A 275 -7.15 21.08 -1.36
C GLU A 275 -7.00 20.09 -0.21
N LEU A 276 -6.03 19.15 -0.30
CA LEU A 276 -5.72 18.25 0.82
C LEU A 276 -5.39 19.04 2.09
N ILE A 277 -4.46 20.00 1.99
CA ILE A 277 -4.05 20.78 3.17
C ILE A 277 -5.16 21.72 3.64
N GLN A 278 -5.97 22.27 2.73
CA GLN A 278 -7.13 23.09 3.12
C GLN A 278 -8.19 22.26 3.86
N GLN A 279 -8.38 21.00 3.49
CA GLN A 279 -9.32 20.09 4.17
C GLN A 279 -8.90 19.77 5.61
N THR A 280 -7.62 19.98 5.96
CA THR A 280 -7.12 19.77 7.32
C THR A 280 -7.36 20.96 8.26
N LYS A 281 -7.91 22.08 7.78
CA LYS A 281 -8.32 23.20 8.62
C LYS A 281 -9.42 22.75 9.60
N GLY A 282 -9.18 22.95 10.88
CA GLY A 282 -10.02 22.42 11.96
C GLY A 282 -9.37 21.27 12.74
N PHE A 283 -8.40 20.55 12.14
CA PHE A 283 -7.58 19.57 12.88
C PHE A 283 -6.32 20.19 13.49
N SER A 284 -5.91 21.39 13.03
CA SER A 284 -4.79 22.14 13.61
C SER A 284 -5.00 23.65 13.44
N ASP A 285 -5.55 24.31 14.45
CA ASP A 285 -5.71 25.77 14.50
C ASP A 285 -4.38 26.54 14.45
N LYS A 286 -3.26 25.86 14.72
CA LYS A 286 -1.90 26.42 14.72
C LYS A 286 -1.09 26.09 13.46
N GLY A 287 -1.70 25.39 12.50
CA GLY A 287 -1.02 24.89 11.33
C GLY A 287 -0.63 25.97 10.31
N ARG A 288 0.54 26.56 10.43
CA ARG A 288 1.06 27.50 9.42
C ARG A 288 1.50 26.72 8.16
N VAL A 289 1.17 27.27 6.98
CA VAL A 289 1.55 26.71 5.70
C VAL A 289 2.27 27.76 4.85
N VAL A 290 3.42 27.39 4.31
CA VAL A 290 4.14 28.18 3.32
C VAL A 290 3.95 27.51 1.96
N TRP A 291 3.30 28.22 1.07
CA TRP A 291 3.05 27.75 -0.30
C TRP A 291 4.24 28.13 -1.18
N GLY A 292 5.01 27.14 -1.62
CA GLY A 292 6.13 27.33 -2.52
C GLY A 292 5.70 27.22 -3.99
N SER A 293 6.54 27.78 -4.87
CA SER A 293 6.53 27.45 -6.30
C SER A 293 7.79 26.62 -6.56
N SER A 294 7.65 25.34 -6.93
CA SER A 294 8.82 24.51 -7.12
C SER A 294 9.50 24.81 -8.46
N LYS A 295 10.56 25.60 -8.41
CA LYS A 295 11.59 25.61 -9.47
C LYS A 295 12.81 24.75 -9.06
N ARG A 296 12.83 24.14 -7.87
CA ARG A 296 13.97 23.37 -7.33
C ARG A 296 13.52 22.01 -6.82
N GLY A 297 14.05 20.94 -7.38
CA GLY A 297 13.85 19.55 -6.97
C GLY A 297 13.55 18.63 -8.16
N PRO A 298 13.52 17.30 -7.94
CA PRO A 298 13.11 16.33 -8.97
C PRO A 298 11.76 16.68 -9.55
N ALA A 299 11.60 16.50 -10.87
CA ALA A 299 10.32 16.69 -11.55
C ALA A 299 9.32 15.64 -11.04
N GLU A 300 8.22 16.11 -10.47
CA GLU A 300 7.09 15.26 -10.11
C GLU A 300 5.97 15.41 -11.13
N ALA A 301 5.31 14.31 -11.50
CA ALA A 301 4.16 14.34 -12.39
C ALA A 301 3.11 15.34 -11.89
N ARG A 302 2.57 16.16 -12.80
CA ARG A 302 1.52 17.13 -12.48
C ARG A 302 0.20 16.45 -12.16
N VAL A 303 -0.15 15.43 -12.95
CA VAL A 303 -1.39 14.68 -12.81
C VAL A 303 -1.07 13.19 -12.77
N LEU A 304 -1.59 12.52 -11.74
CA LEU A 304 -1.65 11.06 -11.64
C LEU A 304 -3.10 10.68 -11.37
N ALA A 305 -3.63 9.79 -12.17
CA ALA A 305 -4.98 9.29 -12.01
C ALA A 305 -5.06 7.84 -12.48
N LEU A 306 -5.80 7.02 -11.76
CA LEU A 306 -6.05 5.62 -12.10
C LEU A 306 -7.50 5.43 -12.50
N ASN A 307 -7.73 4.60 -13.49
CA ASN A 307 -9.04 4.05 -13.81
C ASN A 307 -9.16 2.69 -13.12
N ASN A 308 -10.13 2.55 -12.23
CA ASN A 308 -10.36 1.33 -11.44
C ASN A 308 -11.51 0.47 -11.99
N SER A 309 -11.95 0.71 -13.24
CA SER A 309 -13.09 0.00 -13.84
C SER A 309 -12.88 -1.52 -13.91
N ARG A 310 -11.64 -1.96 -14.13
CA ARG A 310 -11.32 -3.41 -14.12
C ARG A 310 -11.53 -4.02 -12.75
N ALA A 311 -11.03 -3.37 -11.70
CA ALA A 311 -11.20 -3.83 -10.33
C ALA A 311 -12.69 -3.85 -9.93
N LYS A 312 -13.45 -2.82 -10.29
CA LYS A 312 -14.90 -2.77 -10.09
C LYS A 312 -15.61 -3.95 -10.78
N LYS A 313 -15.36 -4.12 -12.09
CA LYS A 313 -16.06 -5.12 -12.91
C LYS A 313 -15.72 -6.57 -12.53
N GLN A 314 -14.43 -6.86 -12.30
CA GLN A 314 -13.97 -8.24 -12.11
C GLN A 314 -13.92 -8.67 -10.63
N LEU A 315 -13.66 -7.72 -9.73
CA LEU A 315 -13.50 -8.02 -8.31
C LEU A 315 -14.69 -7.59 -7.46
N GLY A 316 -15.54 -6.67 -7.96
CA GLY A 316 -16.55 -6.00 -7.16
C GLY A 316 -15.98 -4.95 -6.21
N PHE A 317 -14.75 -4.49 -6.47
CA PHE A 317 -14.11 -3.47 -5.64
C PHE A 317 -14.75 -2.10 -5.85
N HIS A 318 -15.12 -1.43 -4.76
CA HIS A 318 -15.53 -0.03 -4.75
C HIS A 318 -14.80 0.70 -3.63
N PRO A 319 -14.23 1.90 -3.87
CA PRO A 319 -13.72 2.74 -2.79
C PRO A 319 -14.86 3.07 -1.81
N VAL A 320 -14.60 2.97 -0.52
CA VAL A 320 -15.62 3.19 0.52
C VAL A 320 -15.55 4.61 1.07
N TRP A 321 -14.33 5.11 1.26
CA TRP A 321 -14.12 6.43 1.82
C TRP A 321 -13.66 7.43 0.75
N GLY A 322 -14.56 8.35 0.39
CA GLY A 322 -14.22 9.48 -0.46
C GLY A 322 -13.20 10.41 0.22
N PHE A 323 -12.67 11.35 -0.54
CA PHE A 323 -11.58 12.25 -0.14
C PHE A 323 -11.77 12.88 1.26
N ARG A 324 -12.97 13.45 1.54
CA ARG A 324 -13.23 14.09 2.83
C ARG A 324 -13.13 13.12 4.00
N ALA A 325 -13.70 11.93 3.87
CA ALA A 325 -13.65 10.90 4.89
C ALA A 325 -12.21 10.39 5.08
N ALA A 326 -11.48 10.14 3.99
CA ALA A 326 -10.10 9.70 4.05
C ALA A 326 -9.19 10.70 4.80
N VAL A 327 -9.34 12.00 4.52
CA VAL A 327 -8.59 13.05 5.22
C VAL A 327 -9.03 13.13 6.68
N GLY A 328 -10.34 13.18 6.95
CA GLY A 328 -10.87 13.27 8.31
C GLY A 328 -10.35 12.14 9.19
N ARG A 329 -10.58 10.88 8.79
CA ARG A 329 -10.10 9.70 9.53
C ARG A 329 -8.59 9.72 9.78
N THR A 330 -7.83 10.12 8.77
CA THR A 330 -6.37 10.24 8.91
C THR A 330 -5.97 11.21 10.01
N PHE A 331 -6.54 12.42 10.00
CA PHE A 331 -6.17 13.46 10.97
C PHE A 331 -6.75 13.19 12.36
N ASP A 332 -7.96 12.65 12.48
CA ASP A 332 -8.56 12.20 13.75
C ASP A 332 -7.66 11.17 14.43
N TRP A 333 -7.15 10.18 13.66
CA TRP A 333 -6.21 9.20 14.18
C TRP A 333 -4.96 9.86 14.82
N TYR A 334 -4.35 10.84 14.12
CA TYR A 334 -3.18 11.55 14.65
C TYR A 334 -3.52 12.41 15.85
N ALA A 335 -4.70 13.06 15.88
CA ALA A 335 -5.16 13.86 16.99
C ALA A 335 -5.35 13.00 18.24
N ASP A 336 -6.03 11.87 18.11
CA ASP A 336 -6.29 10.97 19.23
C ASP A 336 -5.04 10.26 19.72
N GLN A 337 -4.17 9.83 18.80
CA GLN A 337 -2.86 9.29 19.15
C GLN A 337 -1.99 10.30 19.92
N SER A 338 -2.07 11.60 19.59
CA SER A 338 -1.33 12.66 20.29
C SER A 338 -1.82 12.90 21.72
N LYS A 339 -3.07 12.57 22.01
CA LYS A 339 -3.69 12.61 23.35
C LYS A 339 -3.45 11.34 24.18
N GLY A 340 -2.60 10.42 23.68
CA GLY A 340 -2.30 9.15 24.35
C GLY A 340 -3.15 7.96 23.90
N GLY A 341 -3.93 8.10 22.81
CA GLY A 341 -4.71 7.00 22.25
C GLY A 341 -3.84 5.83 21.83
N ASP A 342 -4.26 4.60 22.15
CA ASP A 342 -3.57 3.37 21.74
C ASP A 342 -3.70 3.18 20.22
N ALA A 343 -2.57 3.17 19.52
CA ALA A 343 -2.52 3.14 18.06
C ALA A 343 -3.15 1.86 17.47
N GLN A 344 -3.03 0.71 18.16
CA GLN A 344 -3.66 -0.53 17.72
C GLN A 344 -5.18 -0.39 17.77
N ARG A 345 -5.72 0.11 18.89
CA ARG A 345 -7.17 0.35 19.06
C ARG A 345 -7.69 1.29 17.97
N LEU A 346 -7.01 2.43 17.73
CA LEU A 346 -7.40 3.39 16.69
C LEU A 346 -7.44 2.75 15.29
N CYS A 347 -6.45 1.93 14.95
CA CYS A 347 -6.45 1.19 13.68
C CYS A 347 -7.63 0.22 13.58
N LEU A 348 -7.92 -0.53 14.64
CA LEU A 348 -9.01 -1.51 14.66
C LEU A 348 -10.39 -0.83 14.60
N GLU A 349 -10.55 0.32 15.23
CA GLU A 349 -11.77 1.14 15.14
C GLU A 349 -12.01 1.61 13.70
N ASP A 350 -10.98 2.08 13.01
CA ASP A 350 -11.07 2.46 11.59
C ASP A 350 -11.37 1.27 10.68
N ILE A 351 -10.72 0.11 10.89
CA ILE A 351 -11.00 -1.13 10.15
C ILE A 351 -12.49 -1.51 10.29
N ARG A 352 -13.00 -1.56 11.51
CA ARG A 352 -14.40 -1.91 11.78
C ARG A 352 -15.39 -0.89 11.20
N ALA A 353 -15.06 0.40 11.27
CA ALA A 353 -15.87 1.45 10.65
C ALA A 353 -15.89 1.32 9.12
N TYR A 354 -14.75 1.01 8.53
CA TYR A 354 -14.61 0.76 7.09
C TYR A 354 -15.45 -0.46 6.67
N GLU A 355 -15.29 -1.61 7.33
CA GLU A 355 -16.06 -2.83 7.08
C GLU A 355 -17.57 -2.58 7.18
N LYS A 356 -18.03 -1.88 8.23
CA LYS A 356 -19.45 -1.55 8.43
C LYS A 356 -20.03 -0.66 7.32
N GLN A 357 -19.24 0.28 6.79
CA GLN A 357 -19.70 1.14 5.70
C GLN A 357 -19.68 0.40 4.36
N ALA A 358 -18.70 -0.43 4.17
CA ALA A 358 -18.52 -1.24 2.98
C ALA A 358 -19.63 -2.32 2.82
N ALA A 359 -20.28 -2.74 3.92
CA ALA A 359 -21.40 -3.68 3.93
C ALA A 359 -22.77 -3.07 3.53
N ARG A 360 -22.84 -1.75 3.34
CA ARG A 360 -24.05 -0.99 2.97
C ARG A 360 -24.13 -0.77 1.45
#